data_f5f42f56880b6687902f1d139321d94b
#
_entry.id   f5f42f56880b6687902f1d139321d94b
#
_cell.length_a   1.000
_cell.length_b   1.000
_cell.length_c   1.000
_cell.angle_alpha   90.00
_cell.angle_beta   90.00
_cell.angle_gamma   90.00
#
_symmetry.space_group_name_H-M   'P 1'
#
loop_
_entity.id
_entity.type
_entity.pdbx_description
1 polymer ?
#
loop_
_entity_poly.entity_id
_entity_poly.type
_entity_poly.pdbx_seq_one_letter_code
_entity_poly.pdbx_strand_id
1 'polypeptide(L)'
;MQFADCVRSRKMVRAFRKAPVDSKLLDRIVDLASRAPSAGKTQGWHLLVLRDKQTAKFWDLSLPQEKRPSFRWQHLLDAPVIGLVFADPHAYLERYSEPDKAKTKLGDKVSAWPTPYWTVDASFATMQLLLAAHDAGLGALFFGVFNGEEKLRKEFKVPEQMQLIGAVAIGWPKSENLTDQGASAKRPRRKPSEIIREGSF
;
A
#
# COMPACT_ATOMS: atom_id res chain seq x y z
N MET A 1 12.03 0.25 -17.24
CA MET A 1 13.02 -0.75 -16.72
C MET A 1 12.57 -2.14 -17.12
N GLN A 2 13.48 -3.12 -17.28
CA GLN A 2 13.04 -4.52 -17.48
C GLN A 2 12.41 -5.05 -16.19
N PHE A 3 11.36 -5.85 -16.31
CA PHE A 3 10.58 -6.32 -15.16
C PHE A 3 11.43 -7.00 -14.07
N ALA A 4 12.32 -7.92 -14.47
CA ALA A 4 13.18 -8.62 -13.53
C ALA A 4 14.13 -7.67 -12.76
N ASP A 5 14.62 -6.62 -13.43
CA ASP A 5 15.50 -5.63 -12.81
C ASP A 5 14.72 -4.73 -11.86
N CYS A 6 13.51 -4.34 -12.23
CA CYS A 6 12.60 -3.60 -11.37
C CYS A 6 12.32 -4.36 -10.06
N VAL A 7 11.97 -5.65 -10.17
CA VAL A 7 11.69 -6.49 -9.00
C VAL A 7 12.93 -6.65 -8.11
N ARG A 8 14.12 -6.86 -8.71
CA ARG A 8 15.38 -7.07 -7.97
C ARG A 8 15.89 -5.81 -7.29
N SER A 9 15.79 -4.66 -7.97
CA SER A 9 16.35 -3.39 -7.50
C SER A 9 15.43 -2.61 -6.56
N ARG A 10 14.10 -2.86 -6.59
CA ARG A 10 13.15 -2.17 -5.73
C ARG A 10 13.50 -2.32 -4.24
N LYS A 11 13.57 -1.19 -3.56
CA LYS A 11 13.81 -1.11 -2.11
C LYS A 11 12.66 -0.36 -1.43
N MET A 12 12.46 -0.59 -0.14
CA MET A 12 11.59 0.25 0.70
C MET A 12 12.35 1.51 1.09
N VAL A 13 12.01 2.64 0.46
CA VAL A 13 12.68 3.94 0.65
C VAL A 13 12.12 4.64 1.89
N ARG A 14 13.00 5.09 2.79
CA ARG A 14 12.66 5.76 4.06
C ARG A 14 13.18 7.18 4.16
N ALA A 15 13.80 7.70 3.10
CA ALA A 15 14.31 9.06 3.05
C ALA A 15 13.91 9.71 1.73
N PHE A 16 13.16 10.80 1.83
CA PHE A 16 12.58 11.49 0.68
C PHE A 16 13.10 12.94 0.60
N ARG A 17 13.08 13.50 -0.62
CA ARG A 17 13.21 14.93 -0.88
C ARG A 17 11.85 15.59 -0.70
N LYS A 18 11.82 16.85 -0.26
CA LYS A 18 10.60 17.67 -0.19
C LYS A 18 10.14 18.18 -1.58
N ALA A 19 10.47 17.44 -2.63
CA ALA A 19 10.09 17.78 -4.00
C ALA A 19 8.73 17.17 -4.33
N PRO A 20 7.80 17.93 -4.94
CA PRO A 20 6.47 17.44 -5.27
C PRO A 20 6.53 16.28 -6.29
N VAL A 21 5.55 15.41 -6.22
CA VAL A 21 5.30 14.39 -7.24
C VAL A 21 4.16 14.89 -8.13
N ASP A 22 4.42 14.96 -9.41
CA ASP A 22 3.44 15.39 -10.41
C ASP A 22 2.18 14.49 -10.36
N SER A 23 0.99 15.08 -10.49
CA SER A 23 -0.28 14.35 -10.42
C SER A 23 -0.43 13.36 -11.57
N LYS A 24 -0.03 13.73 -12.79
CA LYS A 24 -0.11 12.83 -13.95
C LYS A 24 0.86 11.64 -13.82
N LEU A 25 2.00 11.84 -13.14
CA LEU A 25 2.90 10.74 -12.83
C LEU A 25 2.25 9.78 -11.82
N LEU A 26 1.61 10.31 -10.78
CA LEU A 26 0.88 9.47 -9.82
C LEU A 26 -0.29 8.73 -10.48
N ASP A 27 -1.04 9.40 -11.34
CA ASP A 27 -2.16 8.79 -12.08
C ASP A 27 -1.69 7.61 -12.92
N ARG A 28 -0.56 7.74 -13.63
CA ARG A 28 0.04 6.62 -14.40
C ARG A 28 0.45 5.46 -13.49
N ILE A 29 1.01 5.74 -12.33
CA ILE A 29 1.41 4.72 -11.34
C ILE A 29 0.17 3.99 -10.83
N VAL A 30 -0.91 4.71 -10.53
CA VAL A 30 -2.18 4.13 -10.06
C VAL A 30 -2.87 3.34 -11.18
N ASP A 31 -2.83 3.81 -12.44
CA ASP A 31 -3.35 3.04 -13.59
C ASP A 31 -2.65 1.67 -13.70
N LEU A 32 -1.32 1.63 -13.58
CA LEU A 32 -0.58 0.37 -13.57
C LEU A 32 -0.97 -0.51 -12.38
N ALA A 33 -1.15 0.07 -11.19
CA ALA A 33 -1.58 -0.66 -10.01
C ALA A 33 -2.99 -1.24 -10.17
N SER A 34 -3.88 -0.54 -10.87
CA SER A 34 -5.26 -0.99 -11.14
C SER A 34 -5.35 -2.22 -12.05
N ARG A 35 -4.23 -2.61 -12.69
CA ARG A 35 -4.13 -3.84 -13.50
C ARG A 35 -3.95 -5.10 -12.65
N ALA A 36 -3.82 -4.96 -11.34
CA ALA A 36 -3.78 -6.11 -10.43
C ALA A 36 -5.05 -6.97 -10.59
N PRO A 37 -4.92 -8.31 -10.54
CA PRO A 37 -6.08 -9.18 -10.57
C PRO A 37 -6.92 -8.96 -9.31
N SER A 38 -8.24 -9.19 -9.44
CA SER A 38 -9.13 -9.22 -8.29
C SER A 38 -10.20 -10.28 -8.45
N ALA A 39 -10.64 -10.87 -7.34
CA ALA A 39 -11.68 -11.89 -7.32
C ALA A 39 -12.95 -11.36 -7.99
N GLY A 40 -13.44 -12.07 -9.00
CA GLY A 40 -14.59 -11.63 -9.80
C GLY A 40 -14.40 -10.31 -10.56
N LYS A 41 -13.16 -9.82 -10.70
CA LYS A 41 -12.83 -8.49 -11.23
C LYS A 41 -13.52 -7.36 -10.44
N THR A 42 -13.63 -7.52 -9.13
CA THR A 42 -14.32 -6.58 -8.23
C THR A 42 -13.63 -5.22 -8.17
N GLN A 43 -12.28 -5.20 -8.16
CA GLN A 43 -11.46 -3.97 -8.09
C GLN A 43 -11.80 -3.09 -6.87
N GLY A 44 -12.14 -3.75 -5.73
CA GLY A 44 -12.59 -3.10 -4.51
C GLY A 44 -11.46 -2.56 -3.63
N TRP A 45 -10.45 -1.89 -4.22
CA TRP A 45 -9.42 -1.21 -3.48
C TRP A 45 -9.43 0.29 -3.77
N HIS A 46 -9.01 1.09 -2.80
CA HIS A 46 -8.97 2.55 -2.91
C HIS A 46 -7.66 3.09 -2.39
N LEU A 47 -7.19 4.17 -2.98
CA LEU A 47 -6.02 4.92 -2.55
C LEU A 47 -6.44 6.35 -2.18
N LEU A 48 -6.50 6.66 -0.89
CA LEU A 48 -6.69 8.02 -0.43
C LEU A 48 -5.34 8.74 -0.45
N VAL A 49 -5.18 9.68 -1.37
CA VAL A 49 -3.93 10.42 -1.58
C VAL A 49 -3.92 11.68 -0.73
N LEU A 50 -2.92 11.80 0.13
CA LEU A 50 -2.68 12.96 0.99
C LEU A 50 -1.45 13.72 0.48
N ARG A 51 -1.56 15.05 0.34
CA ARG A 51 -0.50 15.95 -0.14
C ARG A 51 -0.42 17.19 0.75
N ASP A 52 0.68 17.87 0.72
CA ASP A 52 0.89 19.18 1.37
C ASP A 52 0.47 19.16 2.85
N LYS A 53 -0.49 20.01 3.21
CA LYS A 53 -1.03 20.11 4.58
C LYS A 53 -1.65 18.79 5.07
N GLN A 54 -2.14 17.95 4.16
CA GLN A 54 -2.73 16.67 4.53
C GLN A 54 -1.66 15.64 4.96
N THR A 55 -0.46 15.66 4.36
CA THR A 55 0.65 14.82 4.83
C THR A 55 1.09 15.22 6.24
N ALA A 56 1.18 16.52 6.52
CA ALA A 56 1.49 17.01 7.86
C ALA A 56 0.42 16.53 8.87
N LYS A 57 -0.86 16.65 8.50
CA LYS A 57 -1.98 16.22 9.33
C LYS A 57 -1.95 14.70 9.58
N PHE A 58 -1.62 13.89 8.56
CA PHE A 58 -1.42 12.46 8.73
C PHE A 58 -0.38 12.17 9.81
N TRP A 59 0.78 12.83 9.74
CA TRP A 59 1.84 12.64 10.74
C TRP A 59 1.45 13.16 12.13
N ASP A 60 0.70 14.26 12.23
CA ASP A 60 0.22 14.77 13.53
C ASP A 60 -0.69 13.77 14.24
N LEU A 61 -1.49 13.01 13.48
CA LEU A 61 -2.42 12.03 14.02
C LEU A 61 -1.77 10.65 14.28
N SER A 62 -0.80 10.23 13.45
CA SER A 62 -0.18 8.90 13.51
C SER A 62 1.16 8.87 14.25
N LEU A 63 1.89 9.99 14.30
CA LEU A 63 3.16 10.15 15.00
C LEU A 63 3.17 11.49 15.75
N PRO A 64 2.75 11.51 17.03
CA PRO A 64 2.71 12.72 17.85
C PRO A 64 4.05 13.46 17.87
N GLN A 65 3.99 14.81 17.95
CA GLN A 65 5.18 15.66 17.80
C GLN A 65 6.28 15.35 18.83
N GLU A 66 5.90 15.01 20.05
CA GLU A 66 6.84 14.64 21.13
C GLU A 66 7.65 13.38 20.83
N LYS A 67 7.15 12.48 19.93
CA LYS A 67 7.85 11.26 19.50
C LYS A 67 8.73 11.46 18.27
N ARG A 68 8.57 12.58 17.55
CA ARG A 68 9.31 12.84 16.31
C ARG A 68 10.81 13.00 16.49
N PRO A 69 11.32 13.67 17.54
CA PRO A 69 12.77 13.78 17.73
C PRO A 69 13.49 12.43 17.86
N SER A 70 12.84 11.43 18.45
CA SER A 70 13.37 10.08 18.60
C SER A 70 13.02 9.14 17.44
N PHE A 71 12.22 9.60 16.45
CA PHE A 71 11.83 8.78 15.32
C PHE A 71 13.02 8.54 14.39
N ARG A 72 13.37 7.28 14.19
CA ARG A 72 14.59 6.88 13.48
C ARG A 72 14.69 7.43 12.05
N TRP A 73 13.57 7.49 11.33
CA TRP A 73 13.55 7.87 9.91
C TRP A 73 13.01 9.29 9.72
N GLN A 74 13.78 10.30 10.16
CA GLN A 74 13.37 11.69 10.09
C GLN A 74 12.95 12.13 8.67
N HIS A 75 13.67 11.66 7.65
CA HIS A 75 13.38 11.99 6.26
C HIS A 75 12.23 11.20 5.63
N LEU A 76 11.60 10.30 6.35
CA LEU A 76 10.31 9.72 5.96
C LEU A 76 9.19 10.75 6.06
N LEU A 77 9.29 11.67 7.04
CA LEU A 77 8.33 12.76 7.24
C LEU A 77 8.35 13.79 6.10
N ASP A 78 9.42 13.80 5.30
CA ASP A 78 9.57 14.66 4.12
C ASP A 78 8.87 14.11 2.87
N ALA A 79 8.25 12.93 2.93
CA ALA A 79 7.54 12.33 1.80
C ALA A 79 6.42 13.25 1.30
N PRO A 80 6.43 13.68 0.02
CA PRO A 80 5.45 14.63 -0.51
C PRO A 80 4.05 14.02 -0.70
N VAL A 81 3.96 12.69 -0.71
CA VAL A 81 2.70 11.97 -0.86
C VAL A 81 2.62 10.85 0.16
N ILE A 82 1.51 10.78 0.87
CA ILE A 82 1.08 9.62 1.67
C ILE A 82 -0.21 9.08 1.04
N GLY A 83 -0.20 7.84 0.61
CA GLY A 83 -1.38 7.11 0.15
C GLY A 83 -1.88 6.18 1.25
N LEU A 84 -3.13 6.33 1.68
CA LEU A 84 -3.76 5.32 2.53
C LEU A 84 -4.48 4.31 1.65
N VAL A 85 -4.09 3.06 1.76
CA VAL A 85 -4.65 1.96 0.98
C VAL A 85 -5.81 1.36 1.75
N PHE A 86 -6.99 1.34 1.14
CA PHE A 86 -8.18 0.72 1.68
C PHE A 86 -8.67 -0.41 0.79
N ALA A 87 -9.32 -1.38 1.41
CA ALA A 87 -10.12 -2.39 0.74
C ALA A 87 -11.60 -2.20 1.13
N ASP A 88 -12.50 -2.43 0.17
CA ASP A 88 -13.94 -2.37 0.39
C ASP A 88 -14.55 -3.78 0.35
N PRO A 89 -14.82 -4.41 1.51
CA PRO A 89 -15.48 -5.71 1.56
C PRO A 89 -16.88 -5.70 0.92
N HIS A 90 -17.61 -4.57 0.98
CA HIS A 90 -18.97 -4.47 0.46
C HIS A 90 -19.00 -4.58 -1.07
N ALA A 91 -17.99 -4.01 -1.77
CA ALA A 91 -17.87 -4.19 -3.21
C ALA A 91 -17.80 -5.67 -3.63
N TYR A 92 -17.21 -6.53 -2.79
CA TYR A 92 -17.16 -7.98 -3.01
C TYR A 92 -18.51 -8.64 -2.75
N LEU A 93 -19.26 -8.22 -1.72
CA LEU A 93 -20.61 -8.71 -1.51
C LEU A 93 -21.52 -8.35 -2.68
N GLU A 94 -21.49 -7.10 -3.13
CA GLU A 94 -22.27 -6.63 -4.27
C GLU A 94 -21.94 -7.43 -5.54
N ARG A 95 -20.64 -7.54 -5.88
CA ARG A 95 -20.19 -8.29 -7.07
C ARG A 95 -20.59 -9.75 -7.04
N TYR A 96 -20.53 -10.39 -5.88
CA TYR A 96 -20.86 -11.80 -5.73
C TYR A 96 -22.35 -12.08 -5.49
N SER A 97 -23.15 -11.04 -5.39
CA SER A 97 -24.62 -11.10 -5.46
C SER A 97 -25.15 -11.06 -6.91
N GLU A 98 -24.29 -10.71 -7.88
CA GLU A 98 -24.68 -10.69 -9.30
C GLU A 98 -25.00 -12.10 -9.84
N PRO A 99 -25.86 -12.24 -10.88
CA PRO A 99 -26.39 -13.52 -11.34
C PRO A 99 -25.33 -14.58 -11.67
N ASP A 100 -24.18 -14.17 -12.21
CA ASP A 100 -23.09 -15.09 -12.57
C ASP A 100 -22.32 -15.61 -11.34
N LYS A 101 -22.47 -14.96 -10.18
CA LYS A 101 -21.78 -15.31 -8.93
C LYS A 101 -22.72 -15.77 -7.81
N ALA A 102 -24.02 -15.50 -7.89
CA ALA A 102 -24.99 -15.74 -6.81
C ALA A 102 -24.99 -17.19 -6.29
N LYS A 103 -24.73 -18.18 -7.15
CA LYS A 103 -24.62 -19.59 -6.76
C LYS A 103 -23.52 -19.88 -5.75
N THR A 104 -22.52 -19.02 -5.64
CA THR A 104 -21.42 -19.18 -4.67
C THR A 104 -21.84 -18.86 -3.25
N LYS A 105 -22.92 -18.06 -3.05
CA LYS A 105 -23.39 -17.50 -1.78
C LYS A 105 -22.37 -16.62 -1.04
N LEU A 106 -21.30 -16.20 -1.73
CA LEU A 106 -20.28 -15.31 -1.16
C LEU A 106 -20.76 -13.86 -1.07
N GLY A 107 -21.83 -13.50 -1.81
CA GLY A 107 -22.49 -12.21 -1.68
C GLY A 107 -23.33 -12.02 -0.42
N ASP A 108 -23.64 -13.10 0.32
CA ASP A 108 -24.59 -13.04 1.44
C ASP A 108 -24.02 -12.25 2.65
N LYS A 109 -22.74 -12.45 2.96
CA LYS A 109 -22.09 -11.81 4.11
C LYS A 109 -20.57 -11.95 4.07
N VAL A 110 -19.87 -11.03 4.73
CA VAL A 110 -18.41 -11.03 4.85
C VAL A 110 -17.87 -12.36 5.43
N SER A 111 -18.56 -12.93 6.43
CA SER A 111 -18.15 -14.20 7.06
C SER A 111 -18.33 -15.45 6.18
N ALA A 112 -18.95 -15.33 5.00
CA ALA A 112 -19.03 -16.42 4.03
C ALA A 112 -17.70 -16.64 3.27
N TRP A 113 -16.81 -15.65 3.31
CA TRP A 113 -15.52 -15.72 2.65
C TRP A 113 -14.49 -16.46 3.53
N PRO A 114 -13.94 -17.60 3.10
CA PRO A 114 -12.91 -18.33 3.85
C PRO A 114 -11.57 -17.56 3.90
N THR A 115 -11.35 -16.70 2.93
CA THR A 115 -10.21 -15.79 2.85
C THR A 115 -10.71 -14.39 2.49
N PRO A 116 -10.25 -13.32 3.16
CA PRO A 116 -10.66 -11.95 2.86
C PRO A 116 -10.02 -11.47 1.55
N TYR A 117 -10.59 -11.84 0.39
CA TYR A 117 -10.02 -11.52 -0.91
C TYR A 117 -9.90 -10.02 -1.17
N TRP A 118 -10.72 -9.18 -0.55
CA TRP A 118 -10.53 -7.72 -0.58
C TRP A 118 -9.15 -7.29 -0.06
N THR A 119 -8.64 -7.95 1.00
CA THR A 119 -7.30 -7.71 1.54
C THR A 119 -6.22 -8.25 0.60
N VAL A 120 -6.41 -9.43 0.03
CA VAL A 120 -5.48 -10.06 -0.92
C VAL A 120 -5.32 -9.19 -2.15
N ASP A 121 -6.43 -8.78 -2.77
CA ASP A 121 -6.45 -8.03 -4.01
C ASP A 121 -5.90 -6.61 -3.82
N ALA A 122 -6.25 -5.95 -2.70
CA ALA A 122 -5.64 -4.65 -2.34
C ALA A 122 -4.12 -4.77 -2.12
N SER A 123 -3.65 -5.93 -1.61
CA SER A 123 -2.22 -6.20 -1.46
C SER A 123 -1.53 -6.39 -2.81
N PHE A 124 -2.18 -7.05 -3.78
CA PHE A 124 -1.67 -7.15 -5.15
C PHE A 124 -1.56 -5.78 -5.81
N ALA A 125 -2.60 -4.95 -5.72
CA ALA A 125 -2.58 -3.59 -6.23
C ALA A 125 -1.49 -2.74 -5.56
N THR A 126 -1.32 -2.88 -4.24
CA THR A 126 -0.25 -2.20 -3.50
C THR A 126 1.14 -2.62 -3.99
N MET A 127 1.36 -3.92 -4.22
CA MET A 127 2.66 -4.38 -4.74
C MET A 127 2.93 -3.84 -6.13
N GLN A 128 1.93 -3.80 -7.03
CA GLN A 128 2.08 -3.17 -8.34
C GLN A 128 2.35 -1.67 -8.24
N LEU A 129 1.68 -0.97 -7.30
CA LEU A 129 1.95 0.45 -7.01
C LEU A 129 3.42 0.69 -6.64
N LEU A 130 3.99 -0.16 -5.77
CA LEU A 130 5.39 -0.07 -5.35
C LEU A 130 6.37 -0.29 -6.53
N LEU A 131 6.07 -1.25 -7.41
CA LEU A 131 6.88 -1.52 -8.59
C LEU A 131 6.78 -0.39 -9.61
N ALA A 132 5.57 0.10 -9.90
CA ALA A 132 5.34 1.20 -10.82
C ALA A 132 6.00 2.50 -10.35
N ALA A 133 5.96 2.79 -9.05
CA ALA A 133 6.66 3.93 -8.46
C ALA A 133 8.17 3.79 -8.65
N HIS A 134 8.73 2.60 -8.41
CA HIS A 134 10.16 2.34 -8.59
C HIS A 134 10.58 2.46 -10.07
N ASP A 135 9.82 1.88 -11.00
CA ASP A 135 10.08 1.99 -12.45
C ASP A 135 10.03 3.45 -12.94
N ALA A 136 9.20 4.27 -12.32
CA ALA A 136 9.10 5.71 -12.57
C ALA A 136 10.21 6.55 -11.90
N GLY A 137 11.20 5.91 -11.24
CA GLY A 137 12.29 6.60 -10.54
C GLY A 137 11.91 7.15 -9.16
N LEU A 138 10.69 6.88 -8.67
CA LEU A 138 10.28 7.26 -7.32
C LEU A 138 10.70 6.20 -6.29
N GLY A 139 10.86 6.65 -5.05
CA GLY A 139 10.91 5.79 -3.90
C GLY A 139 9.52 5.56 -3.33
N ALA A 140 9.29 4.37 -2.78
CA ALA A 140 8.09 4.09 -2.02
C ALA A 140 8.37 3.25 -0.78
N LEU A 141 7.54 3.43 0.26
CA LEU A 141 7.54 2.63 1.48
C LEU A 141 6.11 2.27 1.83
N PHE A 142 5.78 0.98 1.88
CA PHE A 142 4.55 0.51 2.51
C PHE A 142 4.79 0.26 4.01
N PHE A 143 3.89 0.74 4.86
CA PHE A 143 3.98 0.59 6.31
C PHE A 143 2.60 0.55 6.99
N GLY A 144 2.54 -0.10 8.16
CA GLY A 144 1.32 -0.16 8.96
C GLY A 144 1.05 1.15 9.70
N VAL A 145 -0.22 1.49 9.87
CA VAL A 145 -0.68 2.58 10.73
C VAL A 145 -1.05 1.98 12.08
N PHE A 146 -0.12 2.04 13.03
CA PHE A 146 -0.30 1.41 14.35
C PHE A 146 -0.96 2.34 15.38
N ASN A 147 -0.99 3.64 15.11
CA ASN A 147 -1.56 4.63 16.00
C ASN A 147 -2.43 5.61 15.23
N GLY A 148 -3.53 6.04 15.84
CA GLY A 148 -4.35 7.14 15.34
C GLY A 148 -5.28 6.79 14.18
N GLU A 149 -5.49 5.50 13.85
CA GLU A 149 -6.36 5.11 12.74
C GLU A 149 -7.76 5.72 12.86
N GLU A 150 -8.41 5.64 14.03
CA GLU A 150 -9.74 6.24 14.24
C GLU A 150 -9.75 7.75 14.00
N LYS A 151 -8.70 8.45 14.45
CA LYS A 151 -8.55 9.89 14.21
C LYS A 151 -8.36 10.21 12.73
N LEU A 152 -7.57 9.40 12.01
CA LEU A 152 -7.39 9.52 10.57
C LEU A 152 -8.71 9.26 9.82
N ARG A 153 -9.46 8.22 10.20
CA ARG A 153 -10.78 7.94 9.62
C ARG A 153 -11.73 9.12 9.76
N LYS A 154 -11.79 9.71 10.96
CA LYS A 154 -12.63 10.87 11.24
C LYS A 154 -12.18 12.10 10.45
N GLU A 155 -10.88 12.41 10.47
CA GLU A 155 -10.30 13.57 9.78
C GLU A 155 -10.55 13.53 8.27
N PHE A 156 -10.29 12.37 7.65
CA PHE A 156 -10.39 12.19 6.21
C PHE A 156 -11.73 11.60 5.75
N LYS A 157 -12.73 11.53 6.64
CA LYS A 157 -14.09 11.07 6.36
C LYS A 157 -14.12 9.70 5.67
N VAL A 158 -13.29 8.77 6.16
CA VAL A 158 -13.23 7.40 5.64
C VAL A 158 -14.50 6.65 6.03
N PRO A 159 -15.24 6.05 5.08
CA PRO A 159 -16.41 5.24 5.38
C PRO A 159 -16.08 4.07 6.32
N GLU A 160 -17.00 3.73 7.22
CA GLU A 160 -16.77 2.71 8.26
C GLU A 160 -16.46 1.32 7.69
N GLN A 161 -17.11 0.96 6.57
CA GLN A 161 -16.90 -0.33 5.93
C GLN A 161 -15.51 -0.52 5.31
N MET A 162 -14.79 0.56 5.01
CA MET A 162 -13.46 0.49 4.42
C MET A 162 -12.45 -0.12 5.40
N GLN A 163 -11.75 -1.16 4.98
CA GLN A 163 -10.65 -1.75 5.75
C GLN A 163 -9.33 -1.08 5.38
N LEU A 164 -8.65 -0.48 6.37
CA LEU A 164 -7.30 0.06 6.15
C LEU A 164 -6.29 -1.09 6.01
N ILE A 165 -5.57 -1.13 4.88
CA ILE A 165 -4.51 -2.11 4.63
C ILE A 165 -3.16 -1.58 5.12
N GLY A 166 -2.94 -0.28 4.95
CA GLY A 166 -1.73 0.40 5.39
C GLY A 166 -1.52 1.72 4.66
N ALA A 167 -0.37 2.32 4.87
CA ALA A 167 0.03 3.56 4.23
C ALA A 167 1.21 3.34 3.29
N VAL A 168 1.26 4.11 2.20
CA VAL A 168 2.40 4.17 1.26
C VAL A 168 2.92 5.60 1.22
N ALA A 169 4.17 5.80 1.67
CA ALA A 169 4.89 7.04 1.39
C ALA A 169 5.49 6.96 -0.01
N ILE A 170 5.31 8.01 -0.83
CA ILE A 170 5.80 8.08 -2.21
C ILE A 170 6.49 9.42 -2.43
N GLY A 171 7.66 9.42 -3.08
CA GLY A 171 8.40 10.64 -3.39
C GLY A 171 9.76 10.36 -4.02
N TRP A 172 10.50 11.42 -4.31
CA TRP A 172 11.85 11.30 -4.84
C TRP A 172 12.82 10.86 -3.74
N PRO A 173 13.62 9.80 -3.94
CA PRO A 173 14.62 9.37 -2.95
C PRO A 173 15.61 10.50 -2.65
N LYS A 174 16.01 10.66 -1.39
CA LYS A 174 16.94 11.73 -0.98
C LYS A 174 18.36 11.44 -1.46
N SER A 175 18.86 10.25 -1.26
CA SER A 175 20.06 9.68 -1.88
C SER A 175 20.07 8.16 -1.68
N GLU A 176 20.88 7.44 -2.49
CA GLU A 176 21.03 5.99 -2.33
C GLU A 176 21.70 5.61 -1.00
N ASN A 177 22.59 6.46 -0.48
CA ASN A 177 23.35 6.21 0.74
C ASN A 177 22.59 6.52 2.05
N LEU A 178 21.50 7.30 1.97
CA LEU A 178 20.65 7.65 3.13
C LEU A 178 19.41 6.75 3.25
N THR A 179 19.28 5.76 2.39
CA THR A 179 18.26 4.72 2.58
C THR A 179 18.70 3.83 3.73
N ASP A 180 18.48 4.27 4.97
CA ASP A 180 18.60 3.40 6.13
C ASP A 180 17.64 2.22 5.94
N GLN A 181 18.21 1.16 5.43
CA GLN A 181 17.49 -0.09 5.27
C GLN A 181 17.20 -0.59 6.69
N GLY A 182 15.94 -0.75 7.05
CA GLY A 182 15.57 -1.25 8.35
C GLY A 182 16.35 -2.52 8.74
N ALA A 183 16.43 -2.85 10.02
CA ALA A 183 17.22 -3.98 10.56
C ALA A 183 17.02 -5.30 9.80
N SER A 184 15.82 -5.51 9.23
CA SER A 184 15.48 -6.69 8.43
C SER A 184 16.17 -6.75 7.04
N ALA A 185 16.80 -5.67 6.57
CA ALA A 185 17.44 -5.66 5.26
C ALA A 185 18.63 -6.61 5.13
N LYS A 186 19.30 -6.90 6.26
CA LYS A 186 20.39 -7.89 6.33
C LYS A 186 19.90 -9.34 6.35
N ARG A 187 18.59 -9.57 6.53
CA ARG A 187 18.03 -10.92 6.57
C ARG A 187 18.04 -11.51 5.15
N PRO A 188 18.65 -12.70 4.96
CA PRO A 188 18.72 -13.33 3.65
C PRO A 188 17.32 -13.69 3.14
N ARG A 189 17.14 -13.65 1.83
CA ARG A 189 15.92 -14.18 1.20
C ARG A 189 15.98 -15.71 1.21
N ARG A 190 14.84 -16.33 1.41
CA ARG A 190 14.71 -17.78 1.26
C ARG A 190 15.00 -18.17 -0.20
N LYS A 191 15.65 -19.32 -0.38
CA LYS A 191 15.87 -19.90 -1.71
C LYS A 191 14.57 -20.47 -2.27
N PRO A 192 14.40 -20.55 -3.60
CA PRO A 192 13.23 -21.18 -4.21
C PRO A 192 12.95 -22.59 -3.66
N SER A 193 13.97 -23.42 -3.43
CA SER A 193 13.84 -24.76 -2.84
C SER A 193 13.29 -24.79 -1.39
N GLU A 194 13.36 -23.65 -0.68
CA GLU A 194 12.78 -23.53 0.67
C GLU A 194 11.33 -23.06 0.64
N ILE A 195 10.83 -22.61 -0.53
CA ILE A 195 9.49 -22.08 -0.74
C ILE A 195 8.63 -23.08 -1.50
N ILE A 196 9.21 -23.70 -2.56
CA ILE A 196 8.51 -24.67 -3.40
C ILE A 196 8.36 -25.98 -2.62
N ARG A 197 7.15 -26.54 -2.66
CA ARG A 197 6.82 -27.88 -2.18
C ARG A 197 6.13 -28.61 -3.33
N GLU A 198 6.61 -29.81 -3.67
CA GLU A 198 6.06 -30.62 -4.74
C GLU A 198 5.26 -31.78 -4.14
N GLY A 199 3.94 -31.76 -4.40
CA GLY A 199 3.04 -32.85 -3.98
C GLY A 199 2.62 -32.82 -2.52
N SER A 200 3.52 -32.52 -1.59
CA SER A 200 3.23 -32.48 -0.15
C SER A 200 4.14 -31.48 0.60
N PHE A 201 3.77 -31.10 1.83
CA PHE A 201 4.62 -30.32 2.74
C PHE A 201 5.65 -31.20 3.45
#